data_364cdc59feac047344cb40766057ca04
#
_entry.id   364cdc59feac047344cb40766057ca04
#
_cell.length_a   1.000
_cell.length_b   1.000
_cell.length_c   1.000
_cell.angle_alpha   90.00
_cell.angle_beta   90.00
_cell.angle_gamma   90.00
#
_symmetry.space_group_name_H-M   'P 1'
#
loop_
_entity.id
_entity.type
_entity.pdbx_description
1 polymer ?
#
loop_
_entity_poly.entity_id
_entity_poly.type
_entity_poly.pdbx_seq_one_letter_code
_entity_poly.pdbx_strand_id
1 'polypeptide(L)'
;MGLTAEQYIYGLPLTLGHEGAGIVDKLGDGAHGLQVGESVAVYGPWGCGHCYACAQGKENYCENAAAEGIAPPGLGAPGSMAEYMIVDDARHLVPLGDLDPVANVSLTDAGLTPYHAIKGSLSKLVPGSTAVVIGAGGLGHVAIQILRALTSATVIALDVNDDKLALARDVGAHHVAASDDAAASTIRTLTGGKGADAVFDFVVVQPTIDLGQSVIRVDGDHVLVGVGGGRANAGVLATPYDASVRSPYWGSRSELFEVLELARSGSIRVETEVFSLDDAPRAYERLHEGTLRGRAVIVP
;
A
#
# COMPACT_ATOMS: atom_id res chain seq x y z
N MET A 1 -13.49 6.22 -0.03
CA MET A 1 -14.62 5.48 0.55
C MET A 1 -15.00 6.14 1.87
N GLY A 2 -16.19 6.72 1.98
CA GLY A 2 -16.67 7.26 3.27
C GLY A 2 -17.42 6.15 4.01
N LEU A 3 -16.83 5.58 5.03
CA LEU A 3 -17.56 4.73 5.97
C LEU A 3 -18.40 5.64 6.88
N THR A 4 -19.66 5.29 7.08
CA THR A 4 -20.48 5.94 8.12
C THR A 4 -20.07 5.45 9.51
N ALA A 5 -20.41 6.21 10.57
CA ALA A 5 -20.15 5.79 11.95
C ALA A 5 -20.73 4.40 12.28
N GLU A 6 -21.86 4.03 11.66
CA GLU A 6 -22.50 2.72 11.81
C GLU A 6 -21.76 1.58 11.11
N GLN A 7 -21.01 1.90 10.06
CA GLN A 7 -20.17 0.95 9.31
C GLN A 7 -18.79 0.77 9.97
N TYR A 8 -18.46 1.63 10.94
CA TYR A 8 -17.17 1.60 11.62
C TYR A 8 -17.23 0.64 12.82
N ILE A 9 -16.59 -0.51 12.67
CA ILE A 9 -16.70 -1.64 13.62
C ILE A 9 -15.95 -1.43 14.94
N TYR A 10 -15.07 -0.43 15.04
CA TYR A 10 -14.19 -0.23 16.19
C TYR A 10 -14.68 0.83 17.18
N GLY A 11 -15.81 1.47 16.91
CA GLY A 11 -16.39 2.49 17.78
C GLY A 11 -15.78 3.89 17.61
N LEU A 12 -16.51 4.90 18.09
CA LEU A 12 -16.12 6.30 18.07
C LEU A 12 -16.25 6.90 19.51
N PRO A 13 -15.45 7.92 19.87
CA PRO A 13 -14.50 8.65 19.03
C PRO A 13 -13.20 7.88 18.80
N LEU A 14 -12.54 8.13 17.64
CA LEU A 14 -11.26 7.54 17.28
C LEU A 14 -10.38 8.58 16.60
N THR A 15 -9.11 8.68 17.01
CA THR A 15 -8.09 9.44 16.28
C THR A 15 -7.71 8.67 15.02
N LEU A 16 -7.84 9.30 13.85
CA LEU A 16 -7.52 8.71 12.56
C LEU A 16 -5.99 8.74 12.29
N GLY A 17 -5.58 8.22 11.13
CA GLY A 17 -4.20 8.17 10.68
C GLY A 17 -3.54 6.81 10.97
N HIS A 18 -3.46 5.98 9.91
CA HIS A 18 -2.83 4.65 9.99
C HIS A 18 -1.43 4.62 9.40
N GLU A 19 -1.00 5.72 8.83
CA GLU A 19 0.38 5.98 8.40
C GLU A 19 0.98 6.99 9.37
N GLY A 20 1.92 6.59 10.19
CA GLY A 20 2.50 7.44 11.23
C GLY A 20 4.03 7.53 11.12
N ALA A 21 4.56 8.71 11.37
CA ALA A 21 5.98 8.96 11.60
C ALA A 21 6.15 10.15 12.54
N GLY A 22 7.25 10.22 13.23
CA GLY A 22 7.49 11.31 14.17
C GLY A 22 8.83 11.19 14.89
N ILE A 23 8.95 11.94 15.97
CA ILE A 23 10.12 11.95 16.83
C ILE A 23 9.75 11.34 18.18
N VAL A 24 10.60 10.47 18.70
CA VAL A 24 10.42 9.89 20.04
C VAL A 24 10.56 11.01 21.08
N ASP A 25 9.44 11.39 21.69
CA ASP A 25 9.41 12.41 22.74
C ASP A 25 9.73 11.84 24.12
N LYS A 26 9.16 10.67 24.43
CA LYS A 26 9.32 10.02 25.72
C LYS A 26 9.32 8.51 25.59
N LEU A 27 10.13 7.84 26.42
CA LEU A 27 10.15 6.38 26.56
C LEU A 27 9.44 5.98 27.84
N GLY A 28 8.63 4.94 27.76
CA GLY A 28 8.03 4.28 28.93
C GLY A 28 9.04 3.39 29.66
N ASP A 29 8.67 2.95 30.86
CA ASP A 29 9.50 2.04 31.65
C ASP A 29 9.72 0.71 30.91
N GLY A 30 10.98 0.30 30.77
CA GLY A 30 11.34 -0.94 30.10
C GLY A 30 11.40 -0.85 28.56
N ALA A 31 11.14 0.30 27.95
CA ALA A 31 11.34 0.48 26.51
C ALA A 31 12.84 0.43 26.16
N HIS A 32 13.18 -0.38 25.15
CA HIS A 32 14.56 -0.62 24.72
C HIS A 32 14.71 -0.45 23.21
N GLY A 33 15.94 -0.14 22.75
CA GLY A 33 16.29 -0.08 21.34
C GLY A 33 15.94 1.22 20.63
N LEU A 34 15.44 2.23 21.36
CA LEU A 34 15.12 3.58 20.85
C LEU A 34 15.70 4.63 21.79
N GLN A 35 15.84 5.85 21.28
CA GLN A 35 16.29 7.01 22.05
C GLN A 35 15.32 8.18 21.87
N VAL A 36 15.19 9.01 22.94
CA VAL A 36 14.48 10.30 22.84
C VAL A 36 15.17 11.18 21.80
N GLY A 37 14.38 11.78 20.91
CA GLY A 37 14.86 12.56 19.77
C GLY A 37 15.08 11.74 18.49
N GLU A 38 14.92 10.43 18.53
CA GLU A 38 15.06 9.56 17.36
C GLU A 38 13.86 9.70 16.42
N SER A 39 14.13 9.80 15.10
CA SER A 39 13.10 9.83 14.05
C SER A 39 12.65 8.42 13.72
N VAL A 40 11.35 8.15 13.75
CA VAL A 40 10.78 6.82 13.60
C VAL A 40 9.55 6.80 12.68
N ALA A 41 9.36 5.70 11.99
CA ALA A 41 8.12 5.33 11.30
C ALA A 41 7.33 4.35 12.17
N VAL A 42 6.00 4.49 12.18
CA VAL A 42 5.10 3.60 12.90
C VAL A 42 4.72 2.44 11.98
N TYR A 43 5.11 1.22 12.37
CA TYR A 43 4.63 0.01 11.71
C TYR A 43 3.16 -0.21 12.08
N GLY A 44 2.27 -0.18 11.06
CA GLY A 44 0.82 -0.14 11.29
C GLY A 44 0.18 -1.43 11.77
N PRO A 45 0.48 -2.62 11.19
CA PRO A 45 -0.18 -3.86 11.59
C PRO A 45 0.38 -4.42 12.90
N TRP A 46 -0.15 -3.95 14.02
CA TRP A 46 0.26 -4.41 15.35
C TRP A 46 -0.16 -5.86 15.62
N GLY A 47 0.67 -6.58 16.35
CA GLY A 47 0.42 -7.97 16.73
C GLY A 47 0.87 -8.29 18.15
N CYS A 48 0.53 -9.48 18.66
CA CYS A 48 0.80 -9.90 20.03
C CYS A 48 2.30 -10.11 20.35
N GLY A 49 3.16 -10.21 19.32
CA GLY A 49 4.60 -10.39 19.46
C GLY A 49 5.07 -11.84 19.75
N HIS A 50 4.17 -12.77 20.10
CA HIS A 50 4.55 -14.11 20.58
C HIS A 50 3.92 -15.29 19.82
N CYS A 51 2.88 -15.07 19.00
CA CYS A 51 2.35 -16.15 18.14
C CYS A 51 3.32 -16.51 17.01
N TYR A 52 3.04 -17.60 16.30
CA TYR A 52 3.92 -18.10 15.25
C TYR A 52 4.18 -17.06 14.13
N ALA A 53 3.15 -16.34 13.69
CA ALA A 53 3.30 -15.28 12.69
C ALA A 53 4.15 -14.11 13.22
N CYS A 54 3.86 -13.61 14.43
CA CYS A 54 4.63 -12.52 15.05
C CYS A 54 6.09 -12.90 15.27
N ALA A 55 6.39 -14.13 15.69
CA ALA A 55 7.75 -14.62 15.87
C ALA A 55 8.57 -14.62 14.56
N GLN A 56 7.89 -14.58 13.39
CA GLN A 56 8.51 -14.43 12.07
C GLN A 56 8.58 -12.97 11.58
N GLY A 57 8.19 -11.99 12.41
CA GLY A 57 8.05 -10.59 12.00
C GLY A 57 6.86 -10.31 11.07
N LYS A 58 5.89 -11.23 11.01
CA LYS A 58 4.67 -11.13 10.20
C LYS A 58 3.48 -10.75 11.10
N GLU A 59 3.58 -9.64 11.80
CA GLU A 59 2.54 -9.18 12.73
C GLU A 59 1.23 -8.83 12.00
N ASN A 60 1.32 -8.48 10.72
CA ASN A 60 0.15 -8.33 9.84
C ASN A 60 -0.71 -9.61 9.74
N TYR A 61 -0.19 -10.76 10.12
CA TYR A 61 -0.90 -12.04 10.18
C TYR A 61 -1.03 -12.58 11.61
N CYS A 62 -1.03 -11.69 12.61
CA CYS A 62 -1.14 -12.09 14.01
C CYS A 62 -2.38 -12.95 14.26
N GLU A 63 -2.17 -14.17 14.76
CA GLU A 63 -3.24 -15.13 15.03
C GLU A 63 -4.10 -14.74 16.23
N ASN A 64 -3.56 -13.94 17.14
CA ASN A 64 -4.19 -13.56 18.40
C ASN A 64 -4.83 -12.16 18.39
N ALA A 65 -4.58 -11.34 17.36
CA ALA A 65 -4.96 -9.93 17.37
C ALA A 65 -6.44 -9.71 17.73
N ALA A 66 -7.34 -10.46 17.10
CA ALA A 66 -8.78 -10.33 17.38
C ALA A 66 -9.16 -10.74 18.81
N ALA A 67 -8.56 -11.82 19.34
CA ALA A 67 -8.84 -12.33 20.68
C ALA A 67 -8.28 -11.41 21.79
N GLU A 68 -7.16 -10.76 21.53
CA GLU A 68 -6.48 -9.84 22.45
C GLU A 68 -6.93 -8.37 22.26
N GLY A 69 -7.86 -8.10 21.33
CA GLY A 69 -8.36 -6.75 21.06
C GLY A 69 -7.31 -5.82 20.45
N ILE A 70 -6.27 -6.39 19.81
CA ILE A 70 -5.23 -5.61 19.14
C ILE A 70 -5.78 -5.12 17.80
N ALA A 71 -5.73 -3.80 17.58
CA ALA A 71 -6.18 -3.17 16.36
C ALA A 71 -5.10 -2.23 15.80
N PRO A 72 -5.06 -2.03 14.47
CA PRO A 72 -4.13 -1.09 13.87
C PRO A 72 -4.43 0.35 14.29
N PRO A 73 -3.41 1.21 14.46
CA PRO A 73 -3.61 2.62 14.74
C PRO A 73 -4.40 3.29 13.61
N GLY A 74 -5.30 4.19 13.99
CA GLY A 74 -6.18 4.92 13.06
C GLY A 74 -7.29 4.07 12.41
N LEU A 75 -7.29 2.75 12.62
CA LEU A 75 -8.28 1.81 12.09
C LEU A 75 -8.97 0.98 13.18
N GLY A 76 -8.66 1.26 14.45
CA GLY A 76 -9.25 0.56 15.59
C GLY A 76 -8.61 1.00 16.91
N ALA A 77 -7.30 1.21 16.93
CA ALA A 77 -6.58 1.92 17.98
C ALA A 77 -6.40 3.41 17.62
N PRO A 78 -6.16 4.31 18.60
CA PRO A 78 -5.85 5.71 18.31
C PRO A 78 -4.70 5.86 17.32
N GLY A 79 -4.90 6.67 16.28
CA GLY A 79 -3.96 6.84 15.17
C GLY A 79 -3.05 8.05 15.30
N SER A 80 -2.38 8.40 14.19
CA SER A 80 -1.30 9.36 14.12
C SER A 80 -1.70 10.78 13.69
N MET A 81 -2.99 11.06 13.41
CA MET A 81 -3.45 12.43 13.12
C MET A 81 -3.63 13.22 14.43
N ALA A 82 -2.53 13.48 15.12
CA ALA A 82 -2.46 14.14 16.41
C ALA A 82 -1.04 14.68 16.65
N GLU A 83 -0.90 15.65 17.56
CA GLU A 83 0.42 16.15 17.98
C GLU A 83 1.30 15.06 18.61
N TYR A 84 0.68 14.13 19.33
CA TYR A 84 1.34 12.99 19.98
C TYR A 84 0.56 11.70 19.79
N MET A 85 1.28 10.62 19.70
CA MET A 85 0.75 9.27 19.60
C MET A 85 1.43 8.36 20.64
N ILE A 86 0.65 7.53 21.32
CA ILE A 86 1.20 6.48 22.17
C ILE A 86 1.37 5.21 21.32
N VAL A 87 2.57 4.64 21.36
CA VAL A 87 2.88 3.33 20.77
C VAL A 87 3.20 2.38 21.90
N ASP A 88 2.46 1.28 21.97
CA ASP A 88 2.45 0.34 23.11
C ASP A 88 3.72 -0.51 23.23
N ASP A 89 4.44 -0.70 22.13
CA ASP A 89 5.68 -1.48 22.11
C ASP A 89 6.69 -0.87 21.13
N ALA A 90 7.95 -0.78 21.57
CA ALA A 90 9.04 -0.25 20.74
C ALA A 90 9.26 -1.03 19.44
N ARG A 91 8.85 -2.32 19.35
CA ARG A 91 8.94 -3.09 18.11
C ARG A 91 8.05 -2.55 16.99
N HIS A 92 7.02 -1.77 17.31
CA HIS A 92 6.16 -1.12 16.32
C HIS A 92 6.75 0.17 15.74
N LEU A 93 7.94 0.55 16.21
CA LEU A 93 8.68 1.70 15.68
C LEU A 93 9.90 1.24 14.88
N VAL A 94 10.07 1.81 13.71
CA VAL A 94 11.20 1.54 12.82
C VAL A 94 11.99 2.83 12.63
N PRO A 95 13.29 2.84 12.96
CA PRO A 95 14.12 4.03 12.81
C PRO A 95 14.16 4.54 11.36
N LEU A 96 13.89 5.82 11.17
CA LEU A 96 14.01 6.49 9.87
C LEU A 96 15.45 6.87 9.52
N GLY A 97 16.32 6.99 10.54
CA GLY A 97 17.67 7.48 10.34
C GLY A 97 17.67 8.91 9.81
N ASP A 98 18.26 9.13 8.65
CA ASP A 98 18.36 10.40 7.94
C ASP A 98 17.18 10.74 7.02
N LEU A 99 16.19 9.84 6.90
CA LEU A 99 14.98 10.08 6.13
C LEU A 99 14.08 11.12 6.82
N ASP A 100 13.60 12.09 6.06
CA ASP A 100 12.62 13.07 6.53
C ASP A 100 11.28 12.39 6.86
N PRO A 101 10.74 12.51 8.08
CA PRO A 101 9.51 11.84 8.48
C PRO A 101 8.29 12.29 7.67
N VAL A 102 8.18 13.56 7.28
CA VAL A 102 7.04 14.09 6.53
C VAL A 102 7.02 13.52 5.10
N ALA A 103 8.18 13.47 4.44
CA ALA A 103 8.29 12.94 3.09
C ALA A 103 8.11 11.41 3.02
N ASN A 104 8.36 10.70 4.14
CA ASN A 104 8.41 9.23 4.16
C ASN A 104 7.32 8.56 5.01
N VAL A 105 6.47 9.33 5.72
CA VAL A 105 5.41 8.76 6.57
C VAL A 105 4.52 7.78 5.81
N SER A 106 4.15 8.10 4.58
CA SER A 106 3.25 7.26 3.78
C SER A 106 3.88 5.93 3.33
N LEU A 107 5.20 5.76 3.49
CA LEU A 107 5.84 4.47 3.20
C LEU A 107 5.40 3.37 4.18
N THR A 108 4.83 3.72 5.32
CA THR A 108 4.33 2.77 6.32
C THR A 108 3.10 1.98 5.86
N ASP A 109 2.37 2.48 4.85
CA ASP A 109 1.33 1.75 4.12
C ASP A 109 1.49 1.89 2.60
N ALA A 110 1.50 3.10 2.04
CA ALA A 110 1.56 3.30 0.59
C ALA A 110 2.87 2.79 -0.05
N GLY A 111 3.92 2.57 0.74
CA GLY A 111 5.13 1.85 0.34
C GLY A 111 5.08 0.37 0.69
N LEU A 112 4.75 0.05 1.93
CA LEU A 112 4.79 -1.30 2.50
C LEU A 112 3.79 -2.25 1.83
N THR A 113 2.54 -1.82 1.66
CA THR A 113 1.47 -2.65 1.07
C THR A 113 1.76 -3.03 -0.39
N PRO A 114 2.14 -2.10 -1.29
CA PRO A 114 2.58 -2.48 -2.63
C PRO A 114 3.83 -3.34 -2.64
N TYR A 115 4.79 -3.07 -1.75
CA TYR A 115 6.02 -3.85 -1.64
C TYR A 115 5.71 -5.32 -1.32
N HIS A 116 4.90 -5.57 -0.29
CA HIS A 116 4.45 -6.90 0.09
C HIS A 116 3.66 -7.60 -1.03
N ALA A 117 2.76 -6.88 -1.69
CA ALA A 117 2.01 -7.38 -2.83
C ALA A 117 2.92 -7.85 -3.97
N ILE A 118 3.91 -7.02 -4.35
CA ILE A 118 4.85 -7.30 -5.45
C ILE A 118 5.82 -8.41 -5.07
N LYS A 119 6.33 -8.42 -3.83
CA LYS A 119 7.28 -9.43 -3.33
C LYS A 119 6.75 -10.85 -3.49
N GLY A 120 5.44 -11.05 -3.30
CA GLY A 120 4.78 -12.34 -3.50
C GLY A 120 4.72 -12.81 -4.97
N SER A 121 4.98 -11.93 -5.96
CA SER A 121 4.96 -12.24 -7.40
C SER A 121 6.33 -12.15 -8.06
N LEU A 122 7.42 -11.88 -7.32
CA LEU A 122 8.76 -11.67 -7.89
C LEU A 122 9.24 -12.83 -8.77
N SER A 123 8.88 -14.06 -8.44
CA SER A 123 9.25 -15.24 -9.22
C SER A 123 8.68 -15.25 -10.64
N LYS A 124 7.62 -14.48 -10.89
CA LYS A 124 6.96 -14.34 -12.21
C LYS A 124 7.39 -13.07 -12.95
N LEU A 125 8.02 -12.12 -12.25
CA LEU A 125 8.41 -10.82 -12.80
C LEU A 125 9.86 -10.82 -13.31
N VAL A 126 10.14 -11.78 -14.18
CA VAL A 126 11.46 -11.99 -14.83
C VAL A 126 11.62 -11.16 -16.11
N PRO A 127 12.82 -11.10 -16.74
CA PRO A 127 13.00 -10.42 -18.01
C PRO A 127 12.02 -10.91 -19.09
N GLY A 128 11.32 -9.97 -19.72
CA GLY A 128 10.29 -10.23 -20.74
C GLY A 128 8.88 -10.44 -20.19
N SER A 129 8.68 -10.39 -18.86
CA SER A 129 7.37 -10.39 -18.23
C SER A 129 6.71 -9.01 -18.26
N THR A 130 5.41 -8.98 -18.00
CA THR A 130 4.60 -7.76 -17.91
C THR A 130 3.86 -7.69 -16.58
N ALA A 131 4.02 -6.57 -15.88
CA ALA A 131 3.23 -6.20 -14.71
C ALA A 131 2.24 -5.10 -15.08
N VAL A 132 0.98 -5.28 -14.72
CA VAL A 132 -0.09 -4.27 -14.87
C VAL A 132 -0.42 -3.69 -13.51
N VAL A 133 -0.44 -2.37 -13.40
CA VAL A 133 -0.87 -1.61 -12.21
C VAL A 133 -2.17 -0.92 -12.55
N ILE A 134 -3.26 -1.27 -11.86
CA ILE A 134 -4.57 -0.65 -12.00
C ILE A 134 -4.78 0.31 -10.83
N GLY A 135 -4.93 1.61 -11.14
CA GLY A 135 -4.99 2.68 -10.16
C GLY A 135 -3.59 3.22 -9.84
N ALA A 136 -3.23 4.36 -10.44
CA ALA A 136 -1.93 5.03 -10.26
C ALA A 136 -1.96 6.13 -9.17
N GLY A 137 -2.91 6.04 -8.23
CA GLY A 137 -3.05 6.97 -7.10
C GLY A 137 -2.03 6.75 -5.99
N GLY A 138 -2.48 6.91 -4.73
CA GLY A 138 -1.63 6.92 -3.53
C GLY A 138 -0.70 5.72 -3.35
N LEU A 139 -1.16 4.49 -3.66
CA LEU A 139 -0.33 3.29 -3.60
C LEU A 139 0.30 2.95 -4.96
N GLY A 140 -0.47 3.12 -6.04
CA GLY A 140 -0.07 2.67 -7.37
C GLY A 140 1.18 3.36 -7.92
N HIS A 141 1.36 4.67 -7.66
CA HIS A 141 2.57 5.38 -8.12
C HIS A 141 3.84 4.90 -7.39
N VAL A 142 3.72 4.44 -6.14
CA VAL A 142 4.85 3.81 -5.42
C VAL A 142 5.06 2.39 -5.91
N ALA A 143 3.99 1.63 -6.19
CA ALA A 143 4.06 0.29 -6.77
C ALA A 143 4.84 0.28 -8.09
N ILE A 144 4.61 1.26 -8.97
CA ILE A 144 5.33 1.40 -10.23
C ILE A 144 6.85 1.51 -9.97
N GLN A 145 7.26 2.35 -9.03
CA GLN A 145 8.66 2.54 -8.67
C GLN A 145 9.27 1.26 -8.05
N ILE A 146 8.53 0.57 -7.18
CA ILE A 146 8.97 -0.70 -6.59
C ILE A 146 9.17 -1.76 -7.68
N LEU A 147 8.23 -1.90 -8.62
CA LEU A 147 8.37 -2.78 -9.77
C LEU A 147 9.62 -2.46 -10.61
N ARG A 148 9.89 -1.17 -10.83
CA ARG A 148 11.07 -0.69 -11.55
C ARG A 148 12.37 -0.98 -10.81
N ALA A 149 12.36 -0.88 -9.47
CA ALA A 149 13.53 -1.12 -8.64
C ALA A 149 13.86 -2.61 -8.47
N LEU A 150 12.83 -3.48 -8.39
CA LEU A 150 13.02 -4.88 -8.02
C LEU A 150 12.95 -5.85 -9.20
N THR A 151 12.47 -5.42 -10.39
CA THR A 151 12.18 -6.34 -11.49
C THR A 151 12.66 -5.80 -12.85
N SER A 152 12.74 -6.70 -13.82
CA SER A 152 12.96 -6.37 -15.23
C SER A 152 11.65 -6.41 -16.05
N ALA A 153 10.50 -6.46 -15.38
CA ALA A 153 9.20 -6.52 -16.06
C ALA A 153 8.86 -5.21 -16.78
N THR A 154 8.15 -5.32 -17.88
CA THR A 154 7.49 -4.16 -18.49
C THR A 154 6.30 -3.74 -17.61
N VAL A 155 6.27 -2.49 -17.16
CA VAL A 155 5.20 -1.95 -16.32
C VAL A 155 4.21 -1.17 -17.16
N ILE A 156 2.94 -1.60 -17.13
CA ILE A 156 1.80 -0.91 -17.74
C ILE A 156 0.94 -0.35 -16.61
N ALA A 157 0.70 0.95 -16.59
CA ALA A 157 -0.16 1.58 -15.58
C ALA A 157 -1.48 2.04 -16.20
N LEU A 158 -2.57 1.84 -15.47
CA LEU A 158 -3.93 2.21 -15.84
C LEU A 158 -4.56 3.10 -14.78
N ASP A 159 -5.22 4.16 -15.20
CA ASP A 159 -6.08 5.00 -14.35
C ASP A 159 -7.18 5.64 -15.21
N VAL A 160 -8.24 6.13 -14.57
CA VAL A 160 -9.30 6.92 -15.22
C VAL A 160 -8.97 8.42 -15.28
N ASN A 161 -7.93 8.86 -14.58
CA ASN A 161 -7.55 10.26 -14.42
C ASN A 161 -6.21 10.55 -15.13
N ASP A 162 -6.21 11.54 -16.03
CA ASP A 162 -5.03 11.89 -16.84
C ASP A 162 -3.86 12.39 -15.99
N ASP A 163 -4.09 13.12 -14.88
CA ASP A 163 -3.03 13.59 -13.99
C ASP A 163 -2.33 12.43 -13.29
N LYS A 164 -3.09 11.38 -12.93
CA LYS A 164 -2.51 10.16 -12.37
C LYS A 164 -1.77 9.35 -13.42
N LEU A 165 -2.23 9.34 -14.67
CA LEU A 165 -1.49 8.74 -15.79
C LEU A 165 -0.19 9.51 -16.08
N ALA A 166 -0.21 10.84 -15.96
CA ALA A 166 1.00 11.65 -16.06
C ALA A 166 2.00 11.30 -14.93
N LEU A 167 1.52 11.24 -13.68
CA LEU A 167 2.34 10.80 -12.54
C LEU A 167 2.91 9.39 -12.77
N ALA A 168 2.12 8.45 -13.29
CA ALA A 168 2.59 7.09 -13.58
C ALA A 168 3.77 7.09 -14.58
N ARG A 169 3.72 7.96 -15.62
CA ARG A 169 4.86 8.14 -16.56
C ARG A 169 6.08 8.71 -15.85
N ASP A 170 5.87 9.76 -15.05
CA ASP A 170 6.95 10.47 -14.33
C ASP A 170 7.71 9.54 -13.37
N VAL A 171 7.00 8.57 -12.76
CA VAL A 171 7.59 7.59 -11.84
C VAL A 171 8.05 6.30 -12.51
N GLY A 172 8.02 6.23 -13.85
CA GLY A 172 8.71 5.21 -14.61
C GLY A 172 7.87 4.06 -15.16
N ALA A 173 6.54 4.20 -15.28
CA ALA A 173 5.75 3.25 -16.06
C ALA A 173 6.21 3.24 -17.52
N HIS A 174 6.39 2.07 -18.11
CA HIS A 174 6.81 1.94 -19.52
C HIS A 174 5.66 2.33 -20.47
N HIS A 175 4.44 1.99 -20.08
CA HIS A 175 3.22 2.32 -20.82
C HIS A 175 2.16 2.79 -19.85
N VAL A 176 1.31 3.71 -20.29
CA VAL A 176 0.10 4.12 -19.57
C VAL A 176 -1.08 4.12 -20.51
N ALA A 177 -2.25 3.78 -20.00
CA ALA A 177 -3.52 3.80 -20.76
C ALA A 177 -4.69 4.16 -19.84
N ALA A 178 -5.78 4.67 -20.44
CA ALA A 178 -7.03 4.85 -19.72
C ALA A 178 -7.58 3.50 -19.25
N SER A 179 -8.15 3.48 -18.05
CA SER A 179 -8.87 2.31 -17.52
C SER A 179 -10.33 2.34 -18.04
N ASP A 180 -10.48 2.09 -19.32
CA ASP A 180 -11.75 2.13 -20.07
C ASP A 180 -12.00 0.81 -20.81
N ASP A 181 -13.02 0.78 -21.67
CA ASP A 181 -13.41 -0.41 -22.46
C ASP A 181 -12.30 -0.89 -23.41
N ALA A 182 -11.35 -0.04 -23.80
CA ALA A 182 -10.22 -0.39 -24.65
C ALA A 182 -9.01 -0.94 -23.86
N ALA A 183 -8.99 -0.83 -22.53
CA ALA A 183 -7.86 -1.20 -21.68
C ALA A 183 -7.41 -2.65 -21.90
N ALA A 184 -8.35 -3.60 -21.95
CA ALA A 184 -8.04 -5.01 -22.16
C ALA A 184 -7.35 -5.26 -23.52
N SER A 185 -7.85 -4.65 -24.59
CA SER A 185 -7.26 -4.77 -25.93
C SER A 185 -5.87 -4.12 -26.00
N THR A 186 -5.68 -3.00 -25.33
CA THR A 186 -4.41 -2.30 -25.21
C THR A 186 -3.37 -3.17 -24.52
N ILE A 187 -3.70 -3.75 -23.35
CA ILE A 187 -2.81 -4.67 -22.63
C ILE A 187 -2.47 -5.88 -23.49
N ARG A 188 -3.45 -6.49 -24.15
CA ARG A 188 -3.19 -7.64 -25.02
C ARG A 188 -2.26 -7.29 -26.19
N THR A 189 -2.43 -6.11 -26.80
CA THR A 189 -1.53 -5.65 -27.85
C THR A 189 -0.11 -5.47 -27.33
N LEU A 190 0.08 -4.81 -26.19
CA LEU A 190 1.38 -4.58 -25.57
C LEU A 190 2.07 -5.86 -25.11
N THR A 191 1.30 -6.91 -24.80
CA THR A 191 1.81 -8.23 -24.37
C THR A 191 1.91 -9.24 -25.52
N GLY A 192 1.69 -8.83 -26.77
CA GLY A 192 1.69 -9.74 -27.93
C GLY A 192 0.63 -10.84 -27.83
N GLY A 193 -0.52 -10.56 -27.22
CA GLY A 193 -1.63 -11.47 -27.02
C GLY A 193 -1.52 -12.41 -25.82
N LYS A 194 -0.36 -12.45 -25.14
CA LYS A 194 -0.10 -13.37 -24.02
C LYS A 194 -0.87 -13.02 -22.74
N GLY A 195 -1.10 -11.74 -22.50
CA GLY A 195 -1.61 -11.23 -21.23
C GLY A 195 -0.51 -10.91 -20.22
N ALA A 196 -0.90 -10.44 -19.04
CA ALA A 196 0.00 -10.00 -17.98
C ALA A 196 0.49 -11.15 -17.09
N ASP A 197 1.76 -11.11 -16.68
CA ASP A 197 2.35 -12.04 -15.72
C ASP A 197 1.87 -11.75 -14.29
N ALA A 198 1.66 -10.46 -13.98
CA ALA A 198 1.01 -10.04 -12.74
C ALA A 198 0.12 -8.80 -12.98
N VAL A 199 -1.02 -8.76 -12.32
CA VAL A 199 -1.91 -7.61 -12.25
C VAL A 199 -2.05 -7.21 -10.80
N PHE A 200 -1.70 -5.97 -10.48
CA PHE A 200 -1.84 -5.36 -9.16
C PHE A 200 -2.99 -4.34 -9.20
N ASP A 201 -4.12 -4.69 -8.61
CA ASP A 201 -5.30 -3.83 -8.57
C ASP A 201 -5.36 -3.05 -7.26
N PHE A 202 -5.07 -1.75 -7.31
CA PHE A 202 -5.13 -0.84 -6.17
C PHE A 202 -6.49 -0.15 -6.01
N VAL A 203 -7.47 -0.50 -6.83
CA VAL A 203 -8.83 0.04 -6.81
C VAL A 203 -9.82 -1.00 -6.27
N VAL A 204 -9.84 -2.18 -6.87
CA VAL A 204 -10.68 -3.34 -6.48
C VAL A 204 -12.18 -3.02 -6.52
N VAL A 205 -12.64 -2.27 -7.51
CA VAL A 205 -14.05 -2.21 -7.89
C VAL A 205 -14.35 -3.29 -8.92
N GLN A 206 -15.63 -3.64 -9.12
CA GLN A 206 -15.95 -4.75 -10.04
C GLN A 206 -15.35 -4.58 -11.46
N PRO A 207 -15.42 -3.40 -12.12
CA PRO A 207 -14.82 -3.23 -13.43
C PRO A 207 -13.31 -3.47 -13.48
N THR A 208 -12.55 -3.09 -12.43
CA THR A 208 -11.09 -3.30 -12.39
C THR A 208 -10.73 -4.75 -12.14
N ILE A 209 -11.52 -5.47 -11.35
CA ILE A 209 -11.38 -6.92 -11.16
C ILE A 209 -11.63 -7.66 -12.47
N ASP A 210 -12.74 -7.35 -13.15
CA ASP A 210 -13.11 -7.99 -14.41
C ASP A 210 -12.03 -7.73 -15.48
N LEU A 211 -11.52 -6.50 -15.53
CA LEU A 211 -10.38 -6.15 -16.38
C LEU A 211 -9.16 -7.01 -16.05
N GLY A 212 -8.73 -7.05 -14.78
CA GLY A 212 -7.58 -7.83 -14.32
C GLY A 212 -7.73 -9.31 -14.69
N GLN A 213 -8.90 -9.91 -14.44
CA GLN A 213 -9.19 -11.29 -14.78
C GLN A 213 -9.17 -11.53 -16.31
N SER A 214 -9.59 -10.56 -17.10
CA SER A 214 -9.61 -10.69 -18.57
C SER A 214 -8.22 -10.63 -19.22
N VAL A 215 -7.24 -10.04 -18.56
CA VAL A 215 -5.89 -9.80 -19.11
C VAL A 215 -4.78 -10.62 -18.47
N ILE A 216 -5.05 -11.28 -17.34
CA ILE A 216 -4.08 -12.18 -16.70
C ILE A 216 -3.80 -13.37 -17.60
N ARG A 217 -2.54 -13.81 -17.71
CA ARG A 217 -2.16 -14.99 -18.48
C ARG A 217 -2.29 -16.30 -17.65
N VAL A 218 -2.17 -17.44 -18.32
CA VAL A 218 -1.93 -18.73 -17.65
C VAL A 218 -0.72 -18.59 -16.73
N ASP A 219 -0.80 -19.13 -15.51
CA ASP A 219 0.22 -19.01 -14.47
C ASP A 219 0.53 -17.57 -14.07
N GLY A 220 -0.40 -16.63 -14.24
CA GLY A 220 -0.27 -15.24 -13.82
C GLY A 220 -0.77 -15.00 -12.39
N ASP A 221 -0.48 -13.83 -11.82
CA ASP A 221 -0.95 -13.41 -10.50
C ASP A 221 -1.90 -12.22 -10.59
N HIS A 222 -3.13 -12.34 -10.11
CA HIS A 222 -4.05 -11.23 -9.92
C HIS A 222 -4.09 -10.85 -8.43
N VAL A 223 -3.52 -9.71 -8.08
CA VAL A 223 -3.33 -9.26 -6.70
C VAL A 223 -4.28 -8.11 -6.40
N LEU A 224 -5.24 -8.35 -5.53
CA LEU A 224 -6.29 -7.40 -5.12
C LEU A 224 -5.83 -6.65 -3.87
N VAL A 225 -5.38 -5.41 -4.04
CA VAL A 225 -4.79 -4.59 -2.97
C VAL A 225 -5.77 -3.56 -2.45
N GLY A 226 -6.54 -2.94 -3.34
CA GLY A 226 -7.53 -1.93 -3.00
C GLY A 226 -8.70 -2.47 -2.17
N VAL A 227 -9.53 -1.57 -1.70
CA VAL A 227 -10.69 -1.87 -0.82
C VAL A 227 -12.03 -1.44 -1.45
N GLY A 228 -12.12 -1.40 -2.80
CA GLY A 228 -13.29 -0.94 -3.55
C GLY A 228 -14.55 -1.82 -3.45
N GLY A 229 -14.46 -3.00 -2.81
CA GLY A 229 -15.61 -3.87 -2.52
C GLY A 229 -16.02 -4.78 -3.67
N GLY A 230 -15.28 -4.83 -4.76
CA GLY A 230 -15.48 -5.79 -5.85
C GLY A 230 -15.17 -7.23 -5.44
N ARG A 231 -15.59 -8.19 -6.23
CA ARG A 231 -15.44 -9.63 -5.96
C ARG A 231 -14.83 -10.35 -7.14
N ALA A 232 -13.72 -11.05 -6.94
CA ALA A 232 -13.12 -11.91 -7.94
C ALA A 232 -13.83 -13.25 -7.98
N ASN A 233 -14.08 -13.74 -9.20
CA ASN A 233 -14.56 -15.09 -9.41
C ASN A 233 -13.37 -16.01 -9.72
N ALA A 234 -13.10 -16.99 -8.86
CA ALA A 234 -11.98 -17.91 -9.01
C ALA A 234 -12.47 -19.35 -9.16
N GLY A 235 -11.90 -20.07 -10.11
CA GLY A 235 -12.21 -21.48 -10.40
C GLY A 235 -11.73 -21.91 -11.76
N VAL A 236 -11.73 -23.22 -12.03
CA VAL A 236 -11.17 -23.83 -13.24
C VAL A 236 -11.70 -23.26 -14.56
N LEU A 237 -12.95 -22.79 -14.58
CA LEU A 237 -13.58 -22.17 -15.76
C LEU A 237 -13.66 -20.63 -15.69
N ALA A 238 -13.25 -20.04 -14.56
CA ALA A 238 -13.35 -18.61 -14.32
C ALA A 238 -12.00 -17.89 -14.40
N THR A 239 -10.91 -18.60 -14.17
CA THR A 239 -9.55 -18.08 -14.27
C THR A 239 -8.71 -18.88 -15.25
N PRO A 240 -7.68 -18.30 -15.90
CA PRO A 240 -6.71 -19.07 -16.66
C PRO A 240 -6.05 -20.16 -15.77
N TYR A 241 -5.60 -21.24 -16.38
CA TYR A 241 -4.95 -22.34 -15.65
C TYR A 241 -3.76 -21.84 -14.83
N ASP A 242 -3.65 -22.33 -13.60
CA ASP A 242 -2.60 -21.98 -12.63
C ASP A 242 -2.51 -20.47 -12.27
N ALA A 243 -3.43 -19.65 -12.77
CA ALA A 243 -3.47 -18.26 -12.32
C ALA A 243 -3.92 -18.19 -10.85
N SER A 244 -3.22 -17.36 -10.07
CA SER A 244 -3.58 -17.09 -8.67
C SER A 244 -4.39 -15.82 -8.54
N VAL A 245 -5.32 -15.81 -7.58
CA VAL A 245 -6.00 -14.60 -7.09
C VAL A 245 -5.72 -14.49 -5.61
N ARG A 246 -5.11 -13.40 -5.17
CA ARG A 246 -4.78 -13.20 -3.75
C ARG A 246 -5.03 -11.77 -3.31
N SER A 247 -5.34 -11.62 -2.01
CA SER A 247 -5.53 -10.32 -1.36
C SER A 247 -4.54 -10.21 -0.21
N PRO A 248 -3.42 -9.51 -0.39
CA PRO A 248 -2.44 -9.29 0.68
C PRO A 248 -3.01 -8.31 1.70
N TYR A 249 -2.52 -8.41 2.93
CA TYR A 249 -2.86 -7.46 3.99
C TYR A 249 -1.59 -6.76 4.46
N TRP A 250 -1.48 -5.46 4.11
CA TRP A 250 -0.35 -4.61 4.50
C TRP A 250 1.00 -5.25 4.14
N GLY A 251 1.92 -5.37 5.12
CA GLY A 251 3.19 -6.08 4.97
C GLY A 251 3.83 -6.39 6.32
N SER A 252 4.91 -7.13 6.31
CA SER A 252 5.65 -7.47 7.52
C SER A 252 6.56 -6.33 7.98
N ARG A 253 6.94 -6.35 9.26
CA ARG A 253 7.85 -5.35 9.80
C ARG A 253 9.23 -5.37 9.11
N SER A 254 9.74 -6.54 8.76
CA SER A 254 11.00 -6.65 8.02
C SER A 254 10.91 -6.03 6.62
N GLU A 255 9.74 -6.11 5.98
CA GLU A 255 9.53 -5.46 4.68
C GLU A 255 9.49 -3.94 4.79
N LEU A 256 9.04 -3.38 5.92
CA LEU A 256 9.13 -1.93 6.13
C LEU A 256 10.59 -1.45 6.15
N PHE A 257 11.51 -2.19 6.78
CA PHE A 257 12.95 -1.88 6.69
C PHE A 257 13.43 -1.88 5.23
N GLU A 258 13.05 -2.90 4.45
CA GLU A 258 13.42 -3.01 3.03
C GLU A 258 12.86 -1.83 2.20
N VAL A 259 11.63 -1.40 2.48
CA VAL A 259 10.98 -0.24 1.83
C VAL A 259 11.73 1.06 2.17
N LEU A 260 12.12 1.25 3.44
CA LEU A 260 12.88 2.43 3.85
C LEU A 260 14.27 2.46 3.21
N GLU A 261 14.92 1.30 2.97
CA GLU A 261 16.17 1.23 2.22
C GLU A 261 15.98 1.62 0.74
N LEU A 262 14.86 1.25 0.11
CA LEU A 262 14.56 1.72 -1.25
C LEU A 262 14.36 3.24 -1.29
N ALA A 263 13.76 3.83 -0.27
CA ALA A 263 13.64 5.28 -0.17
C ALA A 263 15.00 5.95 0.08
N ARG A 264 15.83 5.40 0.97
CA ARG A 264 17.16 5.91 1.29
C ARG A 264 18.11 5.87 0.08
N SER A 265 17.99 4.83 -0.74
CA SER A 265 18.74 4.74 -2.02
C SER A 265 18.19 5.66 -3.12
N GLY A 266 17.07 6.36 -2.90
CA GLY A 266 16.39 7.16 -3.90
C GLY A 266 15.65 6.35 -4.97
N SER A 267 15.50 5.04 -4.77
CA SER A 267 14.81 4.16 -5.73
C SER A 267 13.30 4.36 -5.73
N ILE A 268 12.74 4.79 -4.62
CA ILE A 268 11.32 5.15 -4.48
C ILE A 268 11.15 6.48 -3.75
N ARG A 269 10.09 7.18 -4.09
CA ARG A 269 9.62 8.38 -3.38
C ARG A 269 8.09 8.40 -3.40
N VAL A 270 7.50 9.02 -2.38
CA VAL A 270 6.06 9.28 -2.35
C VAL A 270 5.81 10.70 -2.81
N GLU A 271 4.88 10.88 -3.75
CA GLU A 271 4.36 12.21 -4.07
C GLU A 271 3.41 12.62 -2.96
N THR A 272 3.70 13.76 -2.29
CA THR A 272 2.94 14.18 -1.10
C THR A 272 2.47 15.62 -1.19
N GLU A 273 1.27 15.88 -0.66
CA GLU A 273 0.78 17.23 -0.38
C GLU A 273 0.60 17.37 1.14
N VAL A 274 1.21 18.40 1.70
CA VAL A 274 1.23 18.63 3.16
C VAL A 274 0.09 19.54 3.57
N PHE A 275 -0.62 19.20 4.64
CA PHE A 275 -1.70 19.96 5.25
C PHE A 275 -1.43 20.09 6.76
N SER A 276 -1.90 21.19 7.36
CA SER A 276 -1.94 21.30 8.82
C SER A 276 -3.00 20.36 9.42
N LEU A 277 -2.91 20.07 10.72
CA LEU A 277 -3.91 19.27 11.42
C LEU A 277 -5.31 19.92 11.32
N ASP A 278 -5.39 21.24 11.39
CA ASP A 278 -6.64 22.00 11.25
C ASP A 278 -7.23 21.89 9.83
N ASP A 279 -6.38 21.71 8.81
CA ASP A 279 -6.78 21.54 7.40
C ASP A 279 -7.05 20.07 7.01
N ALA A 280 -6.99 19.13 7.94
CA ALA A 280 -7.27 17.72 7.65
C ALA A 280 -8.63 17.50 6.95
N PRO A 281 -9.74 18.17 7.29
CA PRO A 281 -11.01 18.03 6.56
C PRO A 281 -10.86 18.38 5.07
N ARG A 282 -10.09 19.43 4.73
CA ARG A 282 -9.83 19.82 3.34
C ARG A 282 -9.03 18.76 2.57
N ALA A 283 -8.09 18.09 3.23
CA ALA A 283 -7.36 16.97 2.61
C ALA A 283 -8.32 15.85 2.21
N TYR A 284 -9.30 15.51 3.08
CA TYR A 284 -10.34 14.54 2.78
C TYR A 284 -11.27 14.98 1.65
N GLU A 285 -11.65 16.25 1.58
CA GLU A 285 -12.45 16.80 0.48
C GLU A 285 -11.73 16.60 -0.85
N ARG A 286 -10.45 17.00 -0.95
CA ARG A 286 -9.64 16.84 -2.15
C ARG A 286 -9.43 15.37 -2.54
N LEU A 287 -9.27 14.49 -1.56
CA LEU A 287 -9.21 13.06 -1.81
C LEU A 287 -10.52 12.54 -2.41
N HIS A 288 -11.67 12.98 -1.86
CA HIS A 288 -12.99 12.60 -2.34
C HIS A 288 -13.26 13.11 -3.77
N GLU A 289 -12.86 14.33 -4.06
CA GLU A 289 -12.95 14.93 -5.40
C GLU A 289 -11.97 14.35 -6.41
N GLY A 290 -11.01 13.53 -5.98
CA GLY A 290 -9.97 12.95 -6.84
C GLY A 290 -8.91 13.95 -7.30
N THR A 291 -8.85 15.14 -6.69
CA THR A 291 -7.93 16.24 -7.04
C THR A 291 -6.59 16.16 -6.29
N LEU A 292 -6.45 15.23 -5.37
CA LEU A 292 -5.20 15.00 -4.63
C LEU A 292 -4.17 14.27 -5.51
N ARG A 293 -2.94 14.79 -5.58
CA ARG A 293 -1.83 14.13 -6.25
C ARG A 293 -1.00 13.34 -5.24
N GLY A 294 -0.95 12.01 -5.38
CA GLY A 294 -0.22 11.14 -4.47
C GLY A 294 -0.90 10.94 -3.12
N ARG A 295 -0.26 11.38 -2.03
CA ARG A 295 -0.73 11.22 -0.64
C ARG A 295 -0.89 12.57 0.05
N ALA A 296 -1.95 12.73 0.85
CA ALA A 296 -2.05 13.84 1.80
C ALA A 296 -1.30 13.48 3.09
N VAL A 297 -0.42 14.35 3.53
CA VAL A 297 0.29 14.24 4.81
C VAL A 297 -0.20 15.33 5.74
N ILE A 298 -0.69 14.93 6.91
CA ILE A 298 -1.16 15.86 7.94
C ILE A 298 -0.03 16.08 8.94
N VAL A 299 0.32 17.33 9.18
CA VAL A 299 1.36 17.74 10.12
C VAL A 299 0.72 18.60 11.21
N PRO A 300 0.96 18.30 12.50
CA PRO A 300 0.49 19.10 13.64
C PRO A 300 0.97 20.53 13.65
#